data_e940c01ee677375bb6737cdec266a737
#
_entry.id   e940c01ee677375bb6737cdec266a737
#
_cell.length_a   1.000
_cell.length_b   1.000
_cell.length_c   1.000
_cell.angle_alpha   90.00
_cell.angle_beta   90.00
_cell.angle_gamma   90.00
#
_symmetry.space_group_name_H-M   'P 1'
#
loop_
_entity.id
_entity.type
_entity.pdbx_description
1 polymer ?
#
loop_
_entity_poly.entity_id
_entity_poly.type
_entity_poly.pdbx_seq_one_letter_code
_entity_poly.pdbx_strand_id
1 'polypeptide(L)'
;MASRLLTTVAALSLCFSAVSAQTRTSDWPQWRGPERTGISKEIGLLKQWPTGGPKLLWQLNDIGDGYSGPSVVGTRLYLMSNRGMDNEFVQALSAQDGKVIWTTRVGNVGNPDQDPKYPKARSTPTVDGDFIYALGSDGDLACLEVKTGKIRWQKSLRKEFAGQPHAWAYAESPLVDGDVLVVTPGGAEATIVALNKKTGAVIWKSAVPGGDPAGYASAVVVQGGGRKQYVQFLSKGLVGVDAKTGEFLWRYKEVVKGPAQVFTAVARDEYVYAGALSIGGGLIRLKPEGNGVATEQVYFERGLPNGFGGAVLIGNYLYGSDPAEQKVLAVEFTTGKVMWKADSLGRSSFAYADGLLYVHAWKGDIGLVEATPEGYREKGRFTPPDQPKPAAGAPYSETAYAHPVISNGVLYIRDSGTLWAYDIKAGR
;
A
#
# COMPACT_ATOMS: atom_id res chain seq x y z
N MET A 1 77.32 -26.80 -1.51
CA MET A 1 75.95 -27.38 -1.49
C MET A 1 75.05 -26.47 -0.61
N ALA A 2 74.27 -25.57 -1.20
CA ALA A 2 73.40 -24.65 -0.47
C ALA A 2 71.94 -25.00 -0.83
N SER A 3 71.22 -25.51 0.17
CA SER A 3 69.83 -25.86 0.08
C SER A 3 69.00 -24.60 0.25
N ARG A 4 68.16 -24.24 -0.73
CA ARG A 4 67.18 -23.17 -0.66
C ARG A 4 65.79 -23.73 -0.18
N LEU A 5 65.35 -23.31 1.00
CA LEU A 5 64.00 -23.54 1.46
C LEU A 5 63.07 -22.55 0.72
N LEU A 6 62.04 -23.05 -0.01
CA LEU A 6 60.93 -22.31 -0.51
C LEU A 6 59.82 -22.33 0.56
N THR A 7 59.47 -21.15 1.06
CA THR A 7 58.31 -20.96 1.96
C THR A 7 57.09 -20.58 1.10
N THR A 8 56.12 -21.47 1.01
CA THR A 8 54.86 -21.22 0.32
C THR A 8 53.92 -20.54 1.29
N VAL A 9 53.53 -19.28 1.02
CA VAL A 9 52.48 -18.55 1.76
C VAL A 9 51.17 -18.86 1.08
N ALA A 10 50.29 -19.59 1.78
CA ALA A 10 48.90 -19.82 1.36
C ALA A 10 48.04 -18.63 1.79
N ALA A 11 47.56 -17.86 0.83
CA ALA A 11 46.60 -16.80 1.05
C ALA A 11 45.18 -17.40 1.20
N LEU A 12 44.62 -17.37 2.41
CA LEU A 12 43.23 -17.70 2.66
C LEU A 12 42.34 -16.53 2.20
N SER A 13 41.67 -16.67 1.05
CA SER A 13 40.62 -15.76 0.62
C SER A 13 39.33 -16.06 1.40
N LEU A 14 38.97 -15.20 2.37
CA LEU A 14 37.68 -15.19 3.03
C LEU A 14 36.65 -14.61 2.06
N CYS A 15 35.88 -15.47 1.40
CA CYS A 15 34.67 -15.06 0.69
C CYS A 15 33.60 -14.69 1.71
N PHE A 16 33.40 -13.40 1.94
CA PHE A 16 32.19 -12.91 2.59
C PHE A 16 31.01 -13.05 1.62
N SER A 17 30.25 -14.13 1.76
CA SER A 17 28.94 -14.26 1.12
C SER A 17 28.02 -13.23 1.77
N ALA A 18 27.68 -12.18 1.04
CA ALA A 18 26.58 -11.29 1.40
C ALA A 18 25.30 -12.14 1.39
N VAL A 19 24.81 -12.51 2.57
CA VAL A 19 23.49 -13.12 2.74
C VAL A 19 22.48 -12.01 2.42
N SER A 20 21.99 -11.99 1.19
CA SER A 20 20.79 -11.25 0.84
C SER A 20 19.70 -11.76 1.75
N ALA A 21 19.10 -10.86 2.54
CA ALA A 21 17.94 -11.18 3.37
C ALA A 21 16.79 -11.57 2.42
N GLN A 22 16.63 -12.87 2.20
CA GLN A 22 15.56 -13.40 1.37
C GLN A 22 14.24 -13.12 2.10
N THR A 23 13.37 -12.31 1.48
CA THR A 23 12.03 -12.03 2.00
C THR A 23 11.34 -13.37 2.26
N ARG A 24 10.94 -13.62 3.50
CA ARG A 24 10.20 -14.84 3.83
C ARG A 24 8.85 -14.78 3.11
N THR A 25 8.34 -15.91 2.67
CA THR A 25 7.07 -15.99 1.92
C THR A 25 5.85 -15.42 2.67
N SER A 26 5.99 -15.21 3.98
CA SER A 26 4.97 -14.69 4.88
C SER A 26 5.15 -13.22 5.28
N ASP A 27 6.19 -12.54 4.84
CA ASP A 27 6.39 -11.12 5.14
C ASP A 27 5.41 -10.24 4.34
N TRP A 28 5.02 -9.11 4.95
CA TRP A 28 4.17 -8.07 4.34
C TRP A 28 4.91 -6.72 4.37
N PRO A 29 5.97 -6.54 3.53
CA PRO A 29 6.98 -5.50 3.74
C PRO A 29 6.55 -4.10 3.35
N GLN A 30 5.41 -3.93 2.71
CA GLN A 30 4.94 -2.64 2.18
C GLN A 30 3.42 -2.59 2.02
N TRP A 31 2.91 -1.45 1.56
CA TRP A 31 1.52 -1.23 1.17
C TRP A 31 0.99 -2.37 0.30
N ARG A 32 -0.07 -3.03 0.75
CA ARG A 32 -0.73 -4.16 0.07
C ARG A 32 0.18 -5.36 -0.20
N GLY A 33 1.18 -5.60 0.66
CA GLY A 33 2.02 -6.80 0.63
C GLY A 33 3.18 -6.76 -0.38
N PRO A 34 3.87 -7.89 -0.57
CA PRO A 34 5.13 -7.94 -1.31
C PRO A 34 5.05 -7.38 -2.73
N GLU A 35 3.94 -7.63 -3.43
CA GLU A 35 3.73 -7.23 -4.82
C GLU A 35 2.73 -6.08 -4.96
N ARG A 36 2.33 -5.43 -3.85
CA ARG A 36 1.33 -4.34 -3.78
C ARG A 36 -0.06 -4.74 -4.31
N THR A 37 -0.38 -6.03 -4.30
CA THR A 37 -1.61 -6.61 -4.86
C THR A 37 -2.69 -6.86 -3.81
N GLY A 38 -2.36 -6.80 -2.52
CA GLY A 38 -3.25 -7.20 -1.43
C GLY A 38 -3.30 -8.72 -1.21
N ILE A 39 -2.33 -9.46 -1.76
CA ILE A 39 -2.30 -10.94 -1.73
C ILE A 39 -1.18 -11.41 -0.81
N SER A 40 -1.53 -12.25 0.19
CA SER A 40 -0.60 -13.11 0.91
C SER A 40 -0.54 -14.48 0.25
N LYS A 41 0.68 -15.04 0.16
CA LYS A 41 0.89 -16.41 -0.34
C LYS A 41 0.80 -17.48 0.76
N GLU A 42 0.37 -17.09 1.96
CA GLU A 42 0.22 -18.01 3.09
C GLU A 42 -0.93 -18.99 2.85
N ILE A 43 -0.76 -20.19 3.37
CA ILE A 43 -1.71 -21.30 3.36
C ILE A 43 -1.85 -21.90 4.77
N GLY A 44 -2.85 -22.75 4.98
CA GLY A 44 -3.10 -23.37 6.29
C GLY A 44 -3.75 -22.40 7.27
N LEU A 45 -4.53 -21.46 6.75
CA LEU A 45 -5.29 -20.49 7.52
C LEU A 45 -6.72 -20.96 7.80
N LEU A 46 -7.38 -20.37 8.82
CA LEU A 46 -8.77 -20.64 9.16
C LEU A 46 -9.67 -20.45 7.93
N LYS A 47 -10.51 -21.43 7.65
CA LYS A 47 -11.47 -21.41 6.53
C LYS A 47 -12.84 -20.84 6.92
N GLN A 48 -13.05 -20.63 8.20
CA GLN A 48 -14.26 -20.04 8.78
C GLN A 48 -13.87 -19.37 10.11
N TRP A 49 -14.48 -18.22 10.41
CA TRP A 49 -14.32 -17.64 11.73
C TRP A 49 -15.02 -18.49 12.80
N PRO A 50 -14.36 -18.79 13.93
CA PRO A 50 -15.04 -19.31 15.12
C PRO A 50 -16.11 -18.33 15.61
N THR A 51 -17.03 -18.80 16.41
CA THR A 51 -17.99 -17.93 17.12
C THR A 51 -17.25 -16.86 17.93
N GLY A 52 -17.54 -15.60 17.69
CA GLY A 52 -16.85 -14.46 18.31
C GLY A 52 -15.54 -14.05 17.63
N GLY A 53 -15.16 -14.68 16.51
CA GLY A 53 -13.95 -14.35 15.74
C GLY A 53 -12.74 -15.20 16.08
N PRO A 54 -11.60 -14.98 15.40
CA PRO A 54 -10.34 -15.67 15.68
C PRO A 54 -9.75 -15.21 17.03
N LYS A 55 -8.84 -16.03 17.59
CA LYS A 55 -8.21 -15.74 18.87
C LYS A 55 -7.43 -14.42 18.81
N LEU A 56 -7.80 -13.46 19.66
CA LEU A 56 -7.02 -12.24 19.89
C LEU A 56 -5.71 -12.61 20.60
N LEU A 57 -4.58 -12.27 19.98
CA LEU A 57 -3.25 -12.46 20.57
C LEU A 57 -2.88 -11.28 21.45
N TRP A 58 -3.07 -10.08 20.95
CA TRP A 58 -2.86 -8.82 21.67
C TRP A 58 -3.60 -7.67 21.00
N GLN A 59 -3.83 -6.62 21.79
CA GLN A 59 -4.41 -5.35 21.37
C GLN A 59 -3.57 -4.23 21.94
N LEU A 60 -3.36 -3.19 21.13
CA LEU A 60 -2.75 -1.95 21.56
C LEU A 60 -3.73 -0.80 21.35
N ASN A 61 -3.92 -0.02 22.38
CA ASN A 61 -4.61 1.26 22.33
C ASN A 61 -3.56 2.38 22.37
N ASP A 62 -3.88 3.52 21.78
CA ASP A 62 -2.97 4.69 21.78
C ASP A 62 -1.60 4.46 21.10
N ILE A 63 -1.60 3.78 19.96
CA ILE A 63 -0.41 3.71 19.10
C ILE A 63 -0.16 5.01 18.31
N GLY A 64 -0.94 6.05 18.57
CA GLY A 64 -1.05 7.26 17.76
C GLY A 64 -2.00 7.10 16.59
N ASP A 65 -2.53 8.21 16.11
CA ASP A 65 -3.53 8.22 15.05
C ASP A 65 -2.96 7.85 13.68
N GLY A 66 -3.75 7.17 12.85
CA GLY A 66 -3.35 6.84 11.48
C GLY A 66 -4.41 6.01 10.74
N TYR A 67 -4.31 6.03 9.40
CA TYR A 67 -5.21 5.32 8.50
C TYR A 67 -4.56 4.15 7.76
N SER A 68 -3.25 3.96 7.87
CA SER A 68 -2.54 2.87 7.19
C SER A 68 -2.38 1.62 8.06
N GLY A 69 -2.39 0.45 7.43
CA GLY A 69 -1.96 -0.79 8.06
C GLY A 69 -0.44 -0.82 8.27
N PRO A 70 0.06 -1.74 9.11
CA PRO A 70 1.49 -1.91 9.30
C PRO A 70 2.16 -2.63 8.10
N SER A 71 3.48 -2.45 7.95
CA SER A 71 4.34 -3.42 7.30
C SER A 71 4.81 -4.42 8.32
N VAL A 72 4.98 -5.69 7.93
CA VAL A 72 5.42 -6.78 8.80
C VAL A 72 6.59 -7.51 8.15
N VAL A 73 7.75 -7.54 8.82
CA VAL A 73 8.93 -8.26 8.35
C VAL A 73 9.56 -9.03 9.49
N GLY A 74 9.64 -10.34 9.34
CA GLY A 74 10.11 -11.24 10.38
C GLY A 74 9.27 -11.14 11.65
N THR A 75 9.86 -10.64 12.73
CA THR A 75 9.22 -10.51 14.06
C THR A 75 8.86 -9.07 14.41
N ARG A 76 8.84 -8.17 13.44
CA ARG A 76 8.58 -6.73 13.67
C ARG A 76 7.49 -6.19 12.77
N LEU A 77 6.72 -5.24 13.34
CA LEU A 77 5.80 -4.38 12.60
C LEU A 77 6.37 -2.98 12.52
N TYR A 78 6.07 -2.29 11.44
CA TYR A 78 6.42 -0.89 11.23
C TYR A 78 5.19 -0.14 10.77
N LEU A 79 4.88 0.97 11.41
CA LEU A 79 3.73 1.79 11.04
C LEU A 79 4.00 3.27 11.23
N MET A 80 3.29 4.09 10.46
CA MET A 80 3.24 5.52 10.65
C MET A 80 2.06 5.88 11.54
N SER A 81 2.29 6.80 12.44
CA SER A 81 1.28 7.38 13.33
C SER A 81 1.60 8.83 13.63
N ASN A 82 0.65 9.57 14.21
CA ASN A 82 0.89 10.90 14.71
C ASN A 82 0.28 11.11 16.11
N ARG A 83 0.84 12.07 16.83
CA ARG A 83 0.26 12.66 18.05
C ARG A 83 0.29 14.18 17.92
N GLY A 84 -0.89 14.78 17.82
CA GLY A 84 -0.98 16.20 17.47
C GLY A 84 -0.59 16.46 16.01
N MET A 85 -0.37 17.74 15.67
CA MET A 85 -0.06 18.18 14.31
C MET A 85 1.44 18.31 14.03
N ASP A 86 2.26 18.30 15.04
CA ASP A 86 3.71 18.55 14.98
C ASP A 86 4.57 17.28 15.13
N ASN A 87 3.92 16.12 15.31
CA ASN A 87 4.61 14.87 15.58
C ASN A 87 4.03 13.71 14.78
N GLU A 88 4.46 13.58 13.54
CA GLU A 88 4.28 12.35 12.74
C GLU A 88 5.55 11.50 12.82
N PHE A 89 5.39 10.20 13.08
CA PHE A 89 6.49 9.32 13.42
C PHE A 89 6.32 7.90 12.85
N VAL A 90 7.44 7.20 12.71
CA VAL A 90 7.51 5.75 12.46
C VAL A 90 7.73 5.03 13.77
N GLN A 91 7.01 3.94 13.99
CA GLN A 91 7.23 3.01 15.11
C GLN A 91 7.64 1.65 14.59
N ALA A 92 8.58 0.99 15.30
CA ALA A 92 8.79 -0.44 15.21
C ALA A 92 8.21 -1.10 16.46
N LEU A 93 7.40 -2.12 16.27
CA LEU A 93 6.77 -2.90 17.32
C LEU A 93 7.17 -4.37 17.19
N SER A 94 7.18 -5.09 18.29
CA SER A 94 7.27 -6.56 18.31
C SER A 94 5.99 -7.18 17.75
N ALA A 95 6.10 -8.05 16.77
CA ALA A 95 4.96 -8.78 16.22
C ALA A 95 4.36 -9.79 17.24
N GLN A 96 5.15 -10.20 18.23
CA GLN A 96 4.75 -11.20 19.23
C GLN A 96 3.78 -10.63 20.27
N ASP A 97 4.04 -9.40 20.75
CA ASP A 97 3.35 -8.82 21.90
C ASP A 97 3.03 -7.32 21.76
N GLY A 98 3.30 -6.75 20.59
CA GLY A 98 3.02 -5.35 20.27
C GLY A 98 3.94 -4.33 20.96
N LYS A 99 4.90 -4.74 21.79
CA LYS A 99 5.78 -3.78 22.50
C LYS A 99 6.55 -2.90 21.54
N VAL A 100 6.61 -1.61 21.85
CA VAL A 100 7.40 -0.63 21.10
C VAL A 100 8.88 -0.95 21.24
N ILE A 101 9.58 -1.10 20.11
CA ILE A 101 11.02 -1.33 20.05
C ILE A 101 11.74 0.02 19.91
N TRP A 102 11.26 0.87 19.01
CA TRP A 102 11.72 2.25 18.85
C TRP A 102 10.64 3.10 18.18
N THR A 103 10.74 4.42 18.36
CA THR A 103 9.90 5.43 17.72
C THR A 103 10.80 6.55 17.20
N THR A 104 10.57 6.99 15.97
CA THR A 104 11.35 8.05 15.33
C THR A 104 10.42 9.06 14.68
N ARG A 105 10.47 10.32 15.12
CA ARG A 105 9.77 11.43 14.49
C ARG A 105 10.32 11.67 13.09
N VAL A 106 9.42 11.82 12.11
CA VAL A 106 9.78 12.08 10.70
C VAL A 106 9.36 13.46 10.22
N GLY A 107 8.35 14.08 10.82
CA GLY A 107 7.89 15.40 10.39
C GLY A 107 6.65 15.89 11.12
N ASN A 108 5.99 16.85 10.51
CA ASN A 108 4.69 17.37 10.92
C ASN A 108 3.57 16.61 10.19
N VAL A 109 2.35 16.80 10.66
CA VAL A 109 1.16 16.20 10.05
C VAL A 109 0.56 17.17 9.05
N GLY A 110 0.31 16.66 7.87
CA GLY A 110 -0.55 17.24 6.87
C GLY A 110 -0.07 18.56 6.30
N ASN A 111 -1.01 19.20 5.64
CA ASN A 111 -0.92 20.53 5.09
C ASN A 111 -1.46 21.52 6.13
N PRO A 112 -0.83 22.67 6.40
CA PRO A 112 -1.38 23.71 7.30
C PRO A 112 -2.81 24.10 6.98
N ASP A 113 -3.18 24.06 5.68
CA ASP A 113 -4.54 24.38 5.20
C ASP A 113 -5.47 23.16 5.15
N GLN A 114 -5.01 21.99 5.61
CA GLN A 114 -5.83 20.78 5.65
C GLN A 114 -6.99 20.97 6.64
N ASP A 115 -8.16 20.45 6.26
CA ASP A 115 -9.29 20.34 7.19
C ASP A 115 -8.84 19.56 8.45
N PRO A 116 -8.89 20.18 9.64
CA PRO A 116 -8.42 19.58 10.88
C PRO A 116 -9.17 18.29 11.27
N LYS A 117 -10.27 17.96 10.59
CA LYS A 117 -11.03 16.71 10.82
C LYS A 117 -10.29 15.45 10.41
N TYR A 118 -9.20 15.56 9.63
CA TYR A 118 -8.42 14.40 9.16
C TYR A 118 -6.90 14.49 9.40
N PRO A 119 -6.42 14.98 10.55
CA PRO A 119 -5.00 15.16 10.79
C PRO A 119 -4.34 13.84 11.20
N LYS A 120 -4.27 12.86 10.29
CA LYS A 120 -3.73 11.52 10.61
C LYS A 120 -2.68 11.08 9.61
N ALA A 121 -1.69 10.31 10.10
CA ALA A 121 -0.72 9.60 9.27
C ALA A 121 -1.44 8.66 8.28
N ARG A 122 -0.99 8.61 7.02
CA ARG A 122 -1.73 7.92 5.94
C ARG A 122 -0.93 6.84 5.22
N SER A 123 0.37 6.99 5.17
CA SER A 123 1.29 6.13 4.43
C SER A 123 1.65 4.88 5.20
N THR A 124 1.81 3.75 4.51
CA THR A 124 2.42 2.54 5.05
C THR A 124 3.92 2.59 4.76
N PRO A 125 4.80 2.43 5.77
CA PRO A 125 6.24 2.36 5.54
C PRO A 125 6.59 1.19 4.63
N THR A 126 7.56 1.37 3.73
CA THR A 126 8.11 0.28 2.91
C THR A 126 9.42 -0.19 3.51
N VAL A 127 9.51 -1.48 3.83
CA VAL A 127 10.70 -2.14 4.37
C VAL A 127 11.43 -2.86 3.25
N ASP A 128 12.72 -2.57 3.09
CA ASP A 128 13.56 -3.24 2.11
C ASP A 128 14.97 -3.48 2.69
N GLY A 129 15.28 -4.73 2.98
CA GLY A 129 16.51 -5.13 3.64
C GLY A 129 16.69 -4.45 4.99
N ASP A 130 17.76 -3.68 5.15
CA ASP A 130 18.11 -2.99 6.39
C ASP A 130 17.45 -1.60 6.53
N PHE A 131 16.62 -1.17 5.57
CA PHE A 131 16.06 0.16 5.52
C PHE A 131 14.54 0.19 5.46
N ILE A 132 13.99 1.29 5.96
CA ILE A 132 12.57 1.64 5.91
C ILE A 132 12.44 2.98 5.20
N TYR A 133 11.50 3.06 4.27
CA TYR A 133 11.13 4.30 3.58
C TYR A 133 9.74 4.72 4.03
N ALA A 134 9.66 5.89 4.63
CA ALA A 134 8.43 6.44 5.19
C ALA A 134 8.17 7.84 4.63
N LEU A 135 6.94 8.08 4.21
CA LEU A 135 6.48 9.38 3.73
C LEU A 135 5.44 9.94 4.70
N GLY A 136 5.77 11.04 5.33
CA GLY A 136 4.85 11.82 6.17
C GLY A 136 3.82 12.56 5.33
N SER A 137 2.68 12.85 5.95
CA SER A 137 1.56 13.51 5.27
C SER A 137 1.85 14.96 4.85
N ASP A 138 2.84 15.63 5.44
CA ASP A 138 3.34 16.94 4.96
C ASP A 138 4.43 16.84 3.88
N GLY A 139 4.79 15.62 3.46
CA GLY A 139 5.78 15.38 2.42
C GLY A 139 7.21 15.18 2.93
N ASP A 140 7.38 14.90 4.20
CA ASP A 140 8.66 14.51 4.79
C ASP A 140 8.94 13.04 4.46
N LEU A 141 9.87 12.80 3.55
CA LEU A 141 10.33 11.47 3.13
C LEU A 141 11.59 11.10 3.89
N ALA A 142 11.58 10.01 4.62
CA ALA A 142 12.71 9.54 5.41
C ALA A 142 13.13 8.11 5.06
N CYS A 143 14.43 7.85 5.05
CA CYS A 143 15.03 6.53 5.08
C CYS A 143 15.58 6.27 6.48
N LEU A 144 15.11 5.18 7.11
CA LEU A 144 15.50 4.83 8.48
C LEU A 144 16.16 3.43 8.50
N GLU A 145 16.99 3.19 9.50
CA GLU A 145 17.53 1.86 9.78
C GLU A 145 16.46 0.98 10.44
N VAL A 146 16.23 -0.21 9.93
CA VAL A 146 15.31 -1.22 10.48
C VAL A 146 15.59 -1.52 11.95
N LYS A 147 16.89 -1.64 12.33
CA LYS A 147 17.29 -2.06 13.69
C LYS A 147 17.04 -0.99 14.74
N THR A 148 17.33 0.27 14.41
CA THR A 148 17.48 1.36 15.38
C THR A 148 16.50 2.50 15.21
N GLY A 149 15.84 2.59 14.04
CA GLY A 149 15.02 3.74 13.66
C GLY A 149 15.82 5.00 13.33
N LYS A 150 17.16 4.93 13.30
CA LYS A 150 18.01 6.09 12.99
C LYS A 150 17.78 6.54 11.55
N ILE A 151 17.52 7.83 11.34
CA ILE A 151 17.40 8.43 10.01
C ILE A 151 18.77 8.44 9.33
N ARG A 152 18.82 7.87 8.13
CA ARG A 152 20.01 7.84 7.24
C ARG A 152 20.04 9.03 6.33
N TRP A 153 18.90 9.36 5.75
CA TRP A 153 18.67 10.57 4.97
C TRP A 153 17.18 10.95 5.04
N GLN A 154 16.91 12.23 4.80
CA GLN A 154 15.57 12.80 4.77
C GLN A 154 15.47 13.85 3.68
N LYS A 155 14.27 13.99 3.10
CA LYS A 155 13.92 14.98 2.08
C LYS A 155 12.54 15.56 2.35
N SER A 156 12.33 16.79 1.91
CA SER A 156 11.00 17.37 1.88
C SER A 156 10.50 17.42 0.43
N LEU A 157 9.44 16.69 0.13
CA LEU A 157 8.85 16.70 -1.22
C LEU A 157 8.37 18.11 -1.59
N ARG A 158 7.84 18.87 -0.63
CA ARG A 158 7.40 20.26 -0.83
C ARG A 158 8.55 21.19 -1.17
N LYS A 159 9.61 21.15 -0.39
CA LYS A 159 10.72 22.12 -0.51
C LYS A 159 11.66 21.79 -1.66
N GLU A 160 11.99 20.51 -1.86
CA GLU A 160 13.01 20.10 -2.83
C GLU A 160 12.44 19.89 -4.24
N PHE A 161 11.13 19.61 -4.36
CA PHE A 161 10.47 19.30 -5.63
C PHE A 161 9.28 20.21 -5.94
N ALA A 162 9.11 21.32 -5.20
CA ALA A 162 7.93 22.18 -5.28
C ALA A 162 6.62 21.36 -5.18
N GLY A 163 6.63 20.37 -4.31
CA GLY A 163 5.58 19.36 -4.21
C GLY A 163 4.23 19.94 -3.82
N GLN A 164 3.20 19.43 -4.46
CA GLN A 164 1.80 19.83 -4.26
C GLN A 164 0.97 18.61 -3.90
N PRO A 165 0.66 18.38 -2.62
CA PRO A 165 -0.31 17.38 -2.22
C PRO A 165 -1.71 17.83 -2.61
N HIS A 166 -2.62 16.88 -2.76
CA HIS A 166 -4.04 17.19 -2.84
C HIS A 166 -4.60 17.65 -1.48
N ALA A 167 -5.89 18.05 -1.43
CA ALA A 167 -6.56 18.68 -0.29
C ALA A 167 -6.34 17.95 1.07
N TRP A 168 -6.27 16.62 1.08
CA TRP A 168 -6.07 15.81 2.30
C TRP A 168 -4.63 15.36 2.54
N ALA A 169 -3.65 16.13 2.05
CA ALA A 169 -2.21 15.89 2.23
C ALA A 169 -1.67 14.65 1.46
N TYR A 170 -0.38 14.30 1.64
CA TYR A 170 0.20 13.10 1.04
C TYR A 170 -0.32 11.83 1.72
N ALA A 171 -0.59 10.80 0.92
CA ALA A 171 -1.10 9.52 1.40
C ALA A 171 -0.44 8.30 0.75
N GLU A 172 0.36 8.48 -0.31
CA GLU A 172 1.04 7.38 -0.98
C GLU A 172 2.03 6.68 -0.06
N SER A 173 2.19 5.38 -0.27
CA SER A 173 3.25 4.58 0.33
C SER A 173 4.41 4.47 -0.65
N PRO A 174 5.66 4.82 -0.28
CA PRO A 174 6.80 4.82 -1.19
C PRO A 174 7.00 3.46 -1.87
N LEU A 175 7.31 3.47 -3.17
CA LEU A 175 7.57 2.25 -3.95
C LEU A 175 9.07 2.02 -4.07
N VAL A 176 9.54 0.84 -3.66
CA VAL A 176 10.90 0.37 -3.94
C VAL A 176 10.89 -0.62 -5.10
N ASP A 177 11.74 -0.38 -6.10
CA ASP A 177 11.95 -1.23 -7.26
C ASP A 177 13.46 -1.36 -7.54
N GLY A 178 14.04 -2.47 -7.14
CA GLY A 178 15.49 -2.66 -7.17
C GLY A 178 16.22 -1.63 -6.30
N ASP A 179 17.10 -0.81 -6.88
CA ASP A 179 17.81 0.27 -6.19
C ASP A 179 17.07 1.62 -6.26
N VAL A 180 15.89 1.65 -6.84
CA VAL A 180 15.09 2.86 -7.06
C VAL A 180 14.00 2.99 -5.99
N LEU A 181 13.84 4.21 -5.46
CA LEU A 181 12.71 4.62 -4.63
C LEU A 181 11.87 5.61 -5.42
N VAL A 182 10.59 5.31 -5.64
CA VAL A 182 9.66 6.17 -6.38
C VAL A 182 8.69 6.83 -5.42
N VAL A 183 8.51 8.14 -5.58
CA VAL A 183 7.58 8.98 -4.83
C VAL A 183 6.94 10.02 -5.74
N THR A 184 5.81 10.57 -5.31
CA THR A 184 4.98 11.52 -6.09
C THR A 184 4.92 12.88 -5.40
N PRO A 185 5.88 13.79 -5.63
CA PRO A 185 5.77 15.15 -5.12
C PRO A 185 4.57 15.93 -5.64
N GLY A 186 4.14 15.70 -6.89
CA GLY A 186 3.06 16.45 -7.52
C GLY A 186 3.47 17.86 -8.00
N GLY A 187 4.77 18.18 -8.00
CA GLY A 187 5.27 19.45 -8.55
C GLY A 187 5.28 19.48 -10.07
N ALA A 188 5.19 20.66 -10.66
CA ALA A 188 5.11 20.81 -12.12
C ALA A 188 6.32 20.19 -12.85
N GLU A 189 7.54 20.43 -12.36
CA GLU A 189 8.79 19.90 -12.93
C GLU A 189 9.23 18.55 -12.31
N ALA A 190 8.53 18.10 -11.29
CA ALA A 190 8.83 16.91 -10.53
C ALA A 190 7.54 16.28 -10.00
N THR A 191 6.67 15.86 -10.91
CA THR A 191 5.39 15.25 -10.56
C THR A 191 5.60 13.87 -9.93
N ILE A 192 6.46 13.05 -10.56
CA ILE A 192 6.93 11.76 -10.02
C ILE A 192 8.46 11.80 -10.01
N VAL A 193 9.08 11.27 -8.97
CA VAL A 193 10.54 11.29 -8.80
C VAL A 193 11.06 9.90 -8.46
N ALA A 194 12.15 9.52 -9.12
CA ALA A 194 12.94 8.37 -8.75
C ALA A 194 14.21 8.80 -8.01
N LEU A 195 14.45 8.18 -6.89
CA LEU A 195 15.62 8.40 -6.05
C LEU A 195 16.45 7.11 -5.94
N ASN A 196 17.75 7.25 -5.77
CA ASN A 196 18.57 6.15 -5.27
C ASN A 196 18.15 5.86 -3.82
N LYS A 197 17.64 4.68 -3.56
CA LYS A 197 17.07 4.32 -2.25
C LYS A 197 18.06 4.43 -1.09
N LYS A 198 19.37 4.19 -1.32
CA LYS A 198 20.41 4.23 -0.28
C LYS A 198 20.86 5.63 0.10
N THR A 199 20.89 6.55 -0.88
CA THR A 199 21.46 7.90 -0.72
C THR A 199 20.45 9.03 -0.74
N GLY A 200 19.22 8.78 -1.25
CA GLY A 200 18.24 9.82 -1.53
C GLY A 200 18.59 10.69 -2.74
N ALA A 201 19.68 10.41 -3.47
CA ALA A 201 20.04 11.16 -4.67
C ALA A 201 19.00 10.98 -5.79
N VAL A 202 18.67 12.06 -6.49
CA VAL A 202 17.73 12.03 -7.62
C VAL A 202 18.35 11.25 -8.77
N ILE A 203 17.62 10.26 -9.31
CA ILE A 203 17.96 9.55 -10.54
C ILE A 203 17.32 10.27 -11.72
N TRP A 204 16.01 10.52 -11.64
CA TRP A 204 15.25 11.30 -12.61
C TRP A 204 14.04 11.97 -11.98
N LYS A 205 13.52 13.00 -12.65
CA LYS A 205 12.27 13.68 -12.36
C LYS A 205 11.37 13.59 -13.59
N SER A 206 10.10 13.29 -13.39
CA SER A 206 9.08 13.29 -14.43
C SER A 206 8.21 14.53 -14.30
N ALA A 207 8.24 15.38 -15.33
CA ALA A 207 7.29 16.49 -15.49
C ALA A 207 6.09 15.98 -16.28
N VAL A 208 5.01 15.63 -15.59
CA VAL A 208 3.79 15.18 -16.25
C VAL A 208 3.08 16.37 -16.90
N PRO A 209 2.73 16.34 -18.20
CA PRO A 209 2.15 17.47 -18.93
C PRO A 209 0.90 18.04 -18.25
N GLY A 210 0.89 19.35 -18.03
CA GLY A 210 -0.21 20.08 -17.38
C GLY A 210 -0.08 20.19 -15.86
N GLY A 211 0.99 19.65 -15.27
CA GLY A 211 1.25 19.66 -13.83
C GLY A 211 0.10 19.06 -13.01
N ASP A 212 0.36 18.06 -12.21
CA ASP A 212 -0.67 17.38 -11.42
C ASP A 212 -0.29 17.34 -9.94
N PRO A 213 -1.08 17.91 -9.03
CA PRO A 213 -0.96 17.57 -7.63
C PRO A 213 -0.99 16.06 -7.38
N ALA A 214 -0.29 15.61 -6.36
CA ALA A 214 -0.28 14.21 -5.96
C ALA A 214 -1.71 13.76 -5.62
N GLY A 215 -2.09 12.55 -6.11
CA GLY A 215 -3.28 11.87 -5.63
C GLY A 215 -3.05 11.24 -4.25
N TYR A 216 -3.94 10.34 -3.86
CA TYR A 216 -3.83 9.60 -2.58
C TYR A 216 -3.42 8.14 -2.78
N ALA A 217 -3.41 7.69 -4.03
CA ALA A 217 -3.01 6.33 -4.40
C ALA A 217 -1.50 6.15 -4.33
N SER A 218 -1.07 4.90 -4.25
CA SER A 218 0.34 4.53 -4.29
C SER A 218 0.72 3.99 -5.67
N ALA A 219 1.92 4.32 -6.16
CA ALA A 219 2.42 3.86 -7.44
C ALA A 219 2.57 2.33 -7.49
N VAL A 220 2.38 1.76 -8.68
CA VAL A 220 2.62 0.33 -8.97
C VAL A 220 3.53 0.16 -10.17
N VAL A 221 4.24 -0.97 -10.22
CA VAL A 221 5.06 -1.37 -11.37
C VAL A 221 4.18 -2.10 -12.39
N VAL A 222 4.26 -1.73 -13.65
CA VAL A 222 3.51 -2.38 -14.74
C VAL A 222 4.44 -2.68 -15.90
N GLN A 223 4.29 -3.89 -16.47
CA GLN A 223 4.88 -4.24 -17.76
C GLN A 223 3.76 -4.13 -18.81
N GLY A 224 3.85 -3.18 -19.72
CA GLY A 224 2.80 -2.98 -20.71
C GLY A 224 3.27 -2.06 -21.85
N GLY A 225 2.71 -2.22 -23.03
CA GLY A 225 3.12 -1.46 -24.22
C GLY A 225 4.60 -1.63 -24.57
N GLY A 226 5.21 -2.79 -24.24
CA GLY A 226 6.63 -3.06 -24.47
C GLY A 226 7.59 -2.40 -23.48
N ARG A 227 7.12 -1.75 -22.41
CA ARG A 227 7.94 -1.02 -21.45
C ARG A 227 7.61 -1.38 -19.99
N LYS A 228 8.63 -1.31 -19.12
CA LYS A 228 8.44 -1.25 -17.68
C LYS A 228 8.08 0.20 -17.30
N GLN A 229 7.00 0.36 -16.54
CA GLN A 229 6.41 1.65 -16.20
C GLN A 229 6.09 1.74 -14.73
N TYR A 230 6.13 2.94 -14.18
CA TYR A 230 5.45 3.24 -12.93
C TYR A 230 4.10 3.88 -13.26
N VAL A 231 3.04 3.29 -12.74
CA VAL A 231 1.67 3.78 -12.93
C VAL A 231 1.21 4.41 -11.63
N GLN A 232 0.76 5.68 -11.72
CA GLN A 232 0.34 6.47 -10.57
C GLN A 232 -0.97 7.21 -10.86
N PHE A 233 -1.85 7.29 -9.87
CA PHE A 233 -3.09 8.05 -9.98
C PHE A 233 -2.91 9.45 -9.40
N LEU A 234 -2.86 10.42 -10.29
CA LEU A 234 -2.71 11.84 -10.01
C LEU A 234 -4.05 12.56 -10.04
N SER A 235 -4.08 13.83 -9.65
CA SER A 235 -5.31 14.63 -9.61
C SER A 235 -6.06 14.72 -10.95
N LYS A 236 -5.33 14.67 -12.09
CA LYS A 236 -5.90 14.81 -13.45
C LYS A 236 -5.91 13.51 -14.26
N GLY A 237 -5.64 12.37 -13.67
CA GLY A 237 -5.69 11.07 -14.34
C GLY A 237 -4.76 10.02 -13.78
N LEU A 238 -5.02 8.79 -14.21
CA LEU A 238 -4.06 7.71 -14.08
C LEU A 238 -2.97 7.93 -15.15
N VAL A 239 -1.70 7.88 -14.75
CA VAL A 239 -0.57 8.11 -15.66
C VAL A 239 0.43 6.98 -15.63
N GLY A 240 1.10 6.74 -16.75
CA GLY A 240 2.29 5.89 -16.84
C GLY A 240 3.52 6.71 -17.17
N VAL A 241 4.62 6.42 -16.48
CA VAL A 241 5.94 6.96 -16.79
C VAL A 241 6.94 5.82 -16.98
N ASP A 242 7.88 5.98 -17.90
CA ASP A 242 8.94 5.00 -18.15
C ASP A 242 9.79 4.80 -16.89
N ALA A 243 9.95 3.57 -16.44
CA ALA A 243 10.62 3.28 -15.17
C ALA A 243 12.12 3.61 -15.19
N LYS A 244 12.75 3.62 -16.37
CA LYS A 244 14.19 3.88 -16.53
C LYS A 244 14.51 5.37 -16.64
N THR A 245 13.65 6.12 -17.36
CA THR A 245 13.94 7.51 -17.73
C THR A 245 13.05 8.55 -17.05
N GLY A 246 11.88 8.14 -16.52
CA GLY A 246 10.85 9.06 -16.02
C GLY A 246 10.06 9.76 -17.15
N GLU A 247 10.27 9.38 -18.41
CA GLU A 247 9.52 9.92 -19.53
C GLU A 247 8.02 9.67 -19.34
N PHE A 248 7.19 10.73 -19.52
CA PHE A 248 5.75 10.59 -19.54
C PHE A 248 5.32 9.78 -20.76
N LEU A 249 4.50 8.72 -20.56
CA LEU A 249 4.09 7.81 -21.61
C LEU A 249 2.62 8.01 -22.01
N TRP A 250 1.72 8.08 -21.04
CA TRP A 250 0.29 8.15 -21.28
C TRP A 250 -0.49 8.65 -20.09
N ARG A 251 -1.76 9.08 -20.35
CA ARG A 251 -2.73 9.46 -19.32
C ARG A 251 -4.12 8.92 -19.68
N TYR A 252 -4.79 8.35 -18.66
CA TYR A 252 -6.18 7.94 -18.73
C TYR A 252 -7.04 8.83 -17.81
N LYS A 253 -8.00 9.57 -18.41
CA LYS A 253 -8.75 10.64 -17.72
C LYS A 253 -10.12 10.21 -17.22
N GLU A 254 -10.72 9.12 -17.71
CA GLU A 254 -12.09 8.75 -17.36
C GLU A 254 -12.28 8.49 -15.85
N VAL A 255 -11.21 8.09 -15.16
CA VAL A 255 -11.21 7.79 -13.73
C VAL A 255 -11.17 9.03 -12.82
N VAL A 256 -11.01 10.27 -13.35
CA VAL A 256 -11.00 11.50 -12.51
C VAL A 256 -12.40 12.05 -12.21
N LYS A 257 -13.44 11.36 -12.64
CA LYS A 257 -14.85 11.78 -12.39
C LYS A 257 -15.25 11.67 -10.93
N GLY A 258 -14.53 10.88 -10.13
CA GLY A 258 -14.76 10.73 -8.70
C GLY A 258 -14.19 11.90 -7.87
N PRO A 259 -14.65 12.07 -6.62
CA PRO A 259 -14.27 13.18 -5.76
C PRO A 259 -12.80 13.10 -5.28
N ALA A 260 -12.16 11.95 -5.38
CA ALA A 260 -10.78 11.76 -4.93
C ALA A 260 -10.08 10.59 -5.66
N GLN A 261 -8.78 10.74 -5.89
CA GLN A 261 -7.91 9.76 -6.56
C GLN A 261 -7.26 8.85 -5.52
N VAL A 262 -8.04 7.91 -5.00
CA VAL A 262 -7.65 7.04 -3.86
C VAL A 262 -7.34 5.61 -4.26
N PHE A 263 -7.79 5.16 -5.43
CA PHE A 263 -7.72 3.78 -5.86
C PHE A 263 -6.33 3.45 -6.40
N THR A 264 -5.57 2.61 -5.70
CA THR A 264 -4.30 2.07 -6.23
C THR A 264 -4.61 1.16 -7.42
N ALA A 265 -3.99 1.41 -8.57
CA ALA A 265 -4.22 0.66 -9.79
C ALA A 265 -3.96 -0.84 -9.60
N VAL A 266 -4.77 -1.66 -10.26
CA VAL A 266 -4.58 -3.11 -10.32
C VAL A 266 -4.16 -3.47 -11.74
N ALA A 267 -2.98 -4.07 -11.88
CA ALA A 267 -2.43 -4.40 -13.18
C ALA A 267 -2.17 -5.90 -13.33
N ARG A 268 -2.35 -6.40 -14.55
CA ARG A 268 -1.95 -7.74 -14.99
C ARG A 268 -1.64 -7.69 -16.47
N ASP A 269 -0.44 -8.13 -16.83
CA ASP A 269 0.07 -8.05 -18.19
C ASP A 269 -0.03 -6.62 -18.73
N GLU A 270 -0.59 -6.42 -19.93
CA GLU A 270 -0.82 -5.11 -20.52
C GLU A 270 -2.08 -4.38 -20.02
N TYR A 271 -2.85 -4.97 -19.09
CA TYR A 271 -4.10 -4.40 -18.60
C TYR A 271 -3.92 -3.67 -17.26
N VAL A 272 -4.54 -2.48 -17.16
CA VAL A 272 -4.54 -1.66 -15.94
C VAL A 272 -5.97 -1.24 -15.62
N TYR A 273 -6.41 -1.59 -14.43
CA TYR A 273 -7.71 -1.20 -13.87
C TYR A 273 -7.55 -0.11 -12.84
N ALA A 274 -8.44 0.89 -12.87
CA ALA A 274 -8.54 1.91 -11.82
C ALA A 274 -10.00 2.26 -11.54
N GLY A 275 -10.26 2.67 -10.29
CA GLY A 275 -11.58 3.09 -9.83
C GLY A 275 -11.71 4.61 -9.72
N ALA A 276 -12.82 5.15 -10.18
CA ALA A 276 -13.28 6.52 -9.93
C ALA A 276 -14.22 6.53 -8.73
N LEU A 277 -13.75 6.99 -7.58
CA LEU A 277 -14.45 6.91 -6.30
C LEU A 277 -15.95 7.33 -6.41
N SER A 278 -16.84 6.46 -5.94
CA SER A 278 -18.30 6.63 -5.96
C SER A 278 -18.93 6.77 -7.36
N ILE A 279 -18.20 6.49 -8.40
CA ILE A 279 -18.69 6.54 -9.80
C ILE A 279 -18.66 5.14 -10.43
N GLY A 280 -17.47 4.54 -10.52
CA GLY A 280 -17.30 3.27 -11.19
C GLY A 280 -15.84 2.92 -11.39
N GLY A 281 -15.58 1.97 -12.28
CA GLY A 281 -14.23 1.53 -12.59
C GLY A 281 -14.01 1.25 -14.06
N GLY A 282 -12.77 1.35 -14.51
CA GLY A 282 -12.40 1.16 -15.90
C GLY A 282 -11.13 0.37 -16.07
N LEU A 283 -11.08 -0.39 -17.17
CA LEU A 283 -9.93 -1.15 -17.63
C LEU A 283 -9.40 -0.53 -18.91
N ILE A 284 -8.11 -0.30 -18.94
CA ILE A 284 -7.38 0.06 -20.15
C ILE A 284 -6.40 -1.05 -20.53
N ARG A 285 -6.11 -1.14 -21.82
CA ARG A 285 -5.04 -1.95 -22.39
C ARG A 285 -3.92 -1.04 -22.86
N LEU A 286 -2.68 -1.36 -22.49
CA LEU A 286 -1.47 -0.67 -22.90
C LEU A 286 -0.91 -1.34 -24.15
N LYS A 287 -0.74 -0.56 -25.25
CA LYS A 287 -0.22 -1.05 -26.53
C LYS A 287 1.04 -0.30 -26.92
N PRO A 288 2.02 -0.96 -27.55
CA PRO A 288 3.12 -0.21 -28.17
C PRO A 288 2.59 0.75 -29.24
N GLU A 289 3.09 1.99 -29.27
CA GLU A 289 2.78 2.98 -30.30
C GLU A 289 4.04 3.78 -30.67
N GLY A 290 4.65 3.44 -31.80
CA GLY A 290 5.96 3.99 -32.17
C GLY A 290 6.99 3.77 -31.05
N ASN A 291 7.57 4.85 -30.54
CA ASN A 291 8.46 4.81 -29.37
C ASN A 291 7.74 5.01 -28.03
N GLY A 292 6.43 5.16 -28.02
CA GLY A 292 5.60 5.41 -26.85
C GLY A 292 4.68 4.26 -26.50
N VAL A 293 3.64 4.57 -25.72
CA VAL A 293 2.59 3.64 -25.29
C VAL A 293 1.23 4.30 -25.51
N ALA A 294 0.35 3.64 -26.25
CA ALA A 294 -1.05 4.03 -26.39
C ALA A 294 -1.91 3.34 -25.31
N THR A 295 -2.99 3.98 -24.95
CA THR A 295 -4.02 3.42 -24.09
C THR A 295 -5.31 3.17 -24.87
N GLU A 296 -5.85 1.97 -24.78
CA GLU A 296 -7.16 1.60 -25.33
C GLU A 296 -8.11 1.32 -24.15
N GLN A 297 -9.22 2.05 -24.07
CA GLN A 297 -10.24 1.75 -23.08
C GLN A 297 -10.97 0.47 -23.46
N VAL A 298 -10.88 -0.55 -22.59
CA VAL A 298 -11.61 -1.80 -22.76
C VAL A 298 -13.06 -1.61 -22.29
N TYR A 299 -13.21 -1.05 -21.09
CA TYR A 299 -14.51 -0.65 -20.53
C TYR A 299 -14.34 0.44 -19.47
N PHE A 300 -15.42 1.15 -19.18
CA PHE A 300 -15.65 1.97 -17.98
C PHE A 300 -17.12 1.87 -17.61
N GLU A 301 -17.42 1.28 -16.46
CA GLU A 301 -18.77 1.00 -16.02
C GLU A 301 -19.04 1.55 -14.62
N ARG A 302 -20.27 1.99 -14.38
CA ARG A 302 -20.73 2.42 -13.06
C ARG A 302 -20.88 1.23 -12.12
N GLY A 303 -20.69 1.47 -10.83
CA GLY A 303 -20.91 0.43 -9.82
C GLY A 303 -19.91 -0.72 -9.84
N LEU A 304 -18.76 -0.56 -10.50
CA LEU A 304 -17.61 -1.46 -10.41
C LEU A 304 -16.71 -1.07 -9.21
N PRO A 305 -15.75 -1.92 -8.78
CA PRO A 305 -14.90 -1.64 -7.62
C PRO A 305 -14.18 -0.30 -7.75
N ASN A 306 -14.40 0.63 -6.80
CA ASN A 306 -13.87 1.99 -6.90
C ASN A 306 -13.55 2.65 -5.54
N GLY A 307 -13.61 1.89 -4.43
CA GLY A 307 -13.43 2.40 -3.08
C GLY A 307 -11.97 2.59 -2.66
N PHE A 308 -11.77 3.23 -1.50
CA PHE A 308 -10.45 3.42 -0.85
C PHE A 308 -9.75 2.10 -0.60
N GLY A 309 -10.51 1.05 -0.29
CA GLY A 309 -10.00 -0.29 -0.07
C GLY A 309 -9.36 -0.94 -1.29
N GLY A 310 -9.39 -0.26 -2.45
CA GLY A 310 -8.91 -0.83 -3.69
C GLY A 310 -9.66 -2.09 -4.10
N ALA A 311 -9.02 -2.95 -4.87
CA ALA A 311 -9.55 -4.26 -5.23
C ALA A 311 -8.42 -5.29 -5.29
N VAL A 312 -8.75 -6.57 -5.17
CA VAL A 312 -7.82 -7.69 -5.25
C VAL A 312 -8.17 -8.52 -6.48
N LEU A 313 -7.19 -8.78 -7.34
CA LEU A 313 -7.36 -9.59 -8.55
C LEU A 313 -6.87 -11.02 -8.30
N ILE A 314 -7.80 -11.98 -8.30
CA ILE A 314 -7.52 -13.40 -8.11
C ILE A 314 -7.96 -14.18 -9.35
N GLY A 315 -7.01 -14.83 -10.02
CA GLY A 315 -7.28 -15.44 -11.31
C GLY A 315 -7.86 -14.40 -12.28
N ASN A 316 -9.04 -14.65 -12.82
CA ASN A 316 -9.71 -13.75 -13.76
C ASN A 316 -10.72 -12.79 -13.10
N TYR A 317 -10.79 -12.74 -11.77
CA TYR A 317 -11.84 -12.00 -11.08
C TYR A 317 -11.28 -10.94 -10.14
N LEU A 318 -11.86 -9.75 -10.23
CA LEU A 318 -11.55 -8.59 -9.39
C LEU A 318 -12.59 -8.51 -8.27
N TYR A 319 -12.13 -8.51 -7.03
CA TYR A 319 -12.97 -8.38 -5.84
C TYR A 319 -12.73 -7.03 -5.17
N GLY A 320 -13.80 -6.32 -4.83
CA GLY A 320 -13.70 -5.01 -4.22
C GLY A 320 -15.05 -4.50 -3.71
N SER A 321 -15.14 -3.21 -3.42
CA SER A 321 -16.41 -2.56 -3.02
C SER A 321 -16.76 -1.39 -3.91
N ASP A 322 -18.07 -1.16 -4.05
CA ASP A 322 -18.65 0.08 -4.55
C ASP A 322 -19.16 0.91 -3.38
N PRO A 323 -18.48 2.02 -3.04
CA PRO A 323 -18.89 2.89 -1.95
C PRO A 323 -20.23 3.60 -2.14
N ALA A 324 -20.63 3.85 -3.38
CA ALA A 324 -21.91 4.53 -3.68
C ALA A 324 -23.10 3.62 -3.38
N GLU A 325 -23.02 2.37 -3.84
CA GLU A 325 -24.05 1.36 -3.57
C GLU A 325 -23.87 0.66 -2.21
N GLN A 326 -22.74 0.87 -1.53
CA GLN A 326 -22.34 0.17 -0.29
C GLN A 326 -22.33 -1.35 -0.43
N LYS A 327 -21.82 -1.85 -1.55
CA LYS A 327 -21.77 -3.29 -1.88
C LYS A 327 -20.37 -3.80 -2.01
N VAL A 328 -20.20 -5.06 -1.62
CA VAL A 328 -19.05 -5.90 -2.00
C VAL A 328 -19.41 -6.63 -3.29
N LEU A 329 -18.46 -6.78 -4.21
CA LEU A 329 -18.73 -7.37 -5.51
C LEU A 329 -17.53 -8.12 -6.09
N ALA A 330 -17.84 -9.07 -7.00
CA ALA A 330 -16.88 -9.71 -7.88
C ALA A 330 -17.18 -9.34 -9.33
N VAL A 331 -16.11 -9.10 -10.10
CA VAL A 331 -16.18 -8.68 -11.50
C VAL A 331 -15.22 -9.52 -12.32
N GLU A 332 -15.62 -9.97 -13.50
CA GLU A 332 -14.69 -10.56 -14.46
C GLU A 332 -13.76 -9.45 -15.00
N PHE A 333 -12.45 -9.62 -14.80
CA PHE A 333 -11.45 -8.56 -14.97
C PHE A 333 -11.40 -8.00 -16.39
N THR A 334 -11.45 -8.85 -17.40
CA THR A 334 -11.26 -8.43 -18.81
C THR A 334 -12.52 -7.91 -19.48
N THR A 335 -13.71 -8.21 -18.95
CA THR A 335 -14.99 -7.82 -19.55
C THR A 335 -15.78 -6.78 -18.75
N GLY A 336 -15.45 -6.62 -17.47
CA GLY A 336 -16.23 -5.77 -16.56
C GLY A 336 -17.56 -6.41 -16.11
N LYS A 337 -17.84 -7.66 -16.51
CA LYS A 337 -19.07 -8.36 -16.13
C LYS A 337 -19.14 -8.57 -14.63
N VAL A 338 -20.19 -8.07 -14.01
CA VAL A 338 -20.46 -8.30 -12.59
C VAL A 338 -20.91 -9.75 -12.42
N MET A 339 -20.17 -10.51 -11.62
CA MET A 339 -20.48 -11.90 -11.29
C MET A 339 -21.50 -11.97 -10.15
N TRP A 340 -21.29 -11.16 -9.12
CA TRP A 340 -22.23 -10.98 -8.02
C TRP A 340 -22.02 -9.64 -7.30
N LYS A 341 -23.06 -9.14 -6.62
CA LYS A 341 -23.03 -8.04 -5.66
C LYS A 341 -23.73 -8.47 -4.37
N ALA A 342 -23.23 -8.01 -3.23
CA ALA A 342 -23.78 -8.34 -1.90
C ALA A 342 -23.93 -7.11 -1.01
N ASP A 343 -25.08 -6.99 -0.37
CA ASP A 343 -25.41 -5.99 0.65
C ASP A 343 -24.94 -6.48 2.04
N SER A 344 -23.64 -6.65 2.24
CA SER A 344 -23.15 -7.27 3.46
C SER A 344 -22.19 -6.36 4.21
N LEU A 345 -20.92 -6.30 3.79
CA LEU A 345 -19.87 -5.55 4.46
C LEU A 345 -19.73 -4.11 3.96
N GLY A 346 -20.48 -3.75 2.92
CA GLY A 346 -20.55 -2.39 2.38
C GLY A 346 -19.20 -1.85 1.91
N ARG A 347 -18.91 -0.62 2.28
CA ARG A 347 -17.60 0.01 2.03
C ARG A 347 -16.53 -0.72 2.81
N SER A 348 -15.51 -1.23 2.13
CA SER A 348 -14.54 -2.13 2.74
C SER A 348 -13.15 -2.04 2.11
N SER A 349 -12.14 -2.46 2.87
CA SER A 349 -10.78 -2.72 2.43
C SER A 349 -10.51 -4.22 2.39
N PHE A 350 -9.62 -4.67 1.48
CA PHE A 350 -9.47 -6.08 1.15
C PHE A 350 -8.02 -6.53 1.24
N ALA A 351 -7.83 -7.76 1.76
CA ALA A 351 -6.66 -8.60 1.54
C ALA A 351 -7.12 -10.02 1.18
N TYR A 352 -6.23 -10.79 0.57
CA TYR A 352 -6.50 -12.19 0.21
C TYR A 352 -5.42 -13.10 0.75
N ALA A 353 -5.82 -14.28 1.23
CA ALA A 353 -4.96 -15.40 1.53
C ALA A 353 -5.75 -16.71 1.47
N ASP A 354 -5.11 -17.78 1.01
CA ASP A 354 -5.57 -19.17 1.15
C ASP A 354 -7.02 -19.43 0.66
N GLY A 355 -7.42 -18.79 -0.45
CA GLY A 355 -8.76 -18.93 -1.04
C GLY A 355 -9.81 -17.98 -0.50
N LEU A 356 -9.46 -17.11 0.44
CA LEU A 356 -10.39 -16.26 1.18
C LEU A 356 -10.01 -14.77 1.09
N LEU A 357 -11.02 -13.91 1.03
CA LEU A 357 -10.92 -12.47 1.18
C LEU A 357 -11.11 -12.13 2.67
N TYR A 358 -10.19 -11.37 3.19
CA TYR A 358 -10.27 -10.73 4.50
C TYR A 358 -10.78 -9.32 4.28
N VAL A 359 -11.99 -9.05 4.71
CA VAL A 359 -12.72 -7.82 4.39
C VAL A 359 -12.88 -6.99 5.64
N HIS A 360 -12.25 -5.82 5.68
CA HIS A 360 -12.38 -4.86 6.77
C HIS A 360 -13.41 -3.80 6.34
N ALA A 361 -14.61 -3.91 6.86
CA ALA A 361 -15.67 -2.93 6.65
C ALA A 361 -15.34 -1.62 7.37
N TRP A 362 -15.65 -0.48 6.76
CA TRP A 362 -15.35 0.83 7.37
C TRP A 362 -16.12 1.08 8.67
N LYS A 363 -17.18 0.33 8.91
CA LYS A 363 -17.92 0.31 10.19
C LYS A 363 -17.21 -0.51 11.28
N GLY A 364 -16.08 -1.16 10.93
CA GLY A 364 -15.21 -1.88 11.84
C GLY A 364 -15.37 -3.40 11.85
N ASP A 365 -16.37 -3.97 11.20
CA ASP A 365 -16.53 -5.43 11.11
C ASP A 365 -15.46 -6.07 10.22
N ILE A 366 -15.05 -7.29 10.59
CA ILE A 366 -14.10 -8.11 9.83
C ILE A 366 -14.82 -9.34 9.29
N GLY A 367 -15.06 -9.35 7.98
CA GLY A 367 -15.64 -10.50 7.29
C GLY A 367 -14.58 -11.41 6.68
N LEU A 368 -14.89 -12.70 6.62
CA LEU A 368 -14.15 -13.70 5.85
C LEU A 368 -15.06 -14.18 4.72
N VAL A 369 -14.63 -14.06 3.46
CA VAL A 369 -15.47 -14.33 2.29
C VAL A 369 -14.72 -15.21 1.29
N GLU A 370 -15.37 -16.22 0.71
CA GLU A 370 -14.74 -17.01 -0.35
C GLU A 370 -14.43 -16.16 -1.59
N ALA A 371 -13.22 -16.30 -2.11
CA ALA A 371 -12.82 -15.65 -3.36
C ALA A 371 -13.29 -16.49 -4.56
N THR A 372 -14.60 -16.48 -4.82
CA THR A 372 -15.24 -17.22 -5.90
C THR A 372 -16.14 -16.33 -6.76
N PRO A 373 -16.22 -16.54 -8.09
CA PRO A 373 -17.15 -15.82 -8.96
C PRO A 373 -18.59 -16.34 -8.91
N GLU A 374 -18.84 -17.49 -8.28
CA GLU A 374 -20.13 -18.19 -8.30
C GLU A 374 -21.20 -17.53 -7.42
N GLY A 375 -20.80 -16.69 -6.46
CA GLY A 375 -21.69 -16.00 -5.55
C GLY A 375 -21.00 -15.56 -4.26
N TYR A 376 -21.65 -14.68 -3.51
CA TYR A 376 -21.16 -14.24 -2.20
C TYR A 376 -21.33 -15.36 -1.16
N ARG A 377 -20.24 -15.76 -0.55
CA ARG A 377 -20.22 -16.81 0.49
C ARG A 377 -19.41 -16.35 1.68
N GLU A 378 -20.06 -15.79 2.68
CA GLU A 378 -19.43 -15.36 3.93
C GLU A 378 -19.14 -16.56 4.83
N LYS A 379 -17.92 -16.66 5.34
CA LYS A 379 -17.41 -17.70 6.25
C LYS A 379 -17.30 -17.23 7.69
N GLY A 380 -17.97 -16.14 7.99
CA GLY A 380 -18.09 -15.58 9.33
C GLY A 380 -17.69 -14.12 9.37
N ARG A 381 -18.11 -13.50 10.47
CA ARG A 381 -17.90 -12.08 10.77
C ARG A 381 -17.66 -11.91 12.27
N PHE A 382 -16.82 -10.95 12.60
CA PHE A 382 -16.67 -10.50 13.98
C PHE A 382 -16.37 -9.01 14.03
N THR A 383 -16.60 -8.41 15.18
CA THR A 383 -16.27 -7.01 15.45
C THR A 383 -15.12 -6.98 16.45
N PRO A 384 -13.97 -6.36 16.14
CA PRO A 384 -12.90 -6.17 17.11
C PRO A 384 -13.38 -5.48 18.39
N PRO A 385 -12.88 -5.85 19.58
CA PRO A 385 -13.26 -5.17 20.82
C PRO A 385 -12.70 -3.74 20.86
N ASP A 386 -13.29 -2.89 21.71
CA ASP A 386 -12.82 -1.54 22.04
C ASP A 386 -12.51 -0.67 20.80
N GLN A 387 -13.40 -0.71 19.80
CA GLN A 387 -13.24 0.11 18.60
C GLN A 387 -13.20 1.61 18.95
N PRO A 388 -12.31 2.39 18.30
CA PRO A 388 -12.29 3.83 18.44
C PRO A 388 -13.64 4.44 18.07
N LYS A 389 -14.13 5.37 18.88
CA LYS A 389 -15.32 6.14 18.54
C LYS A 389 -14.90 7.30 17.63
N PRO A 390 -15.69 7.61 16.58
CA PRO A 390 -15.47 8.81 15.79
C PRO A 390 -15.42 10.05 16.69
N ALA A 391 -14.55 10.99 16.37
CA ALA A 391 -14.49 12.25 17.10
C ALA A 391 -15.85 12.97 16.99
N ALA A 392 -16.27 13.66 18.05
CA ALA A 392 -17.49 14.45 18.04
C ALA A 392 -17.44 15.46 16.88
N GLY A 393 -18.48 15.48 16.05
CA GLY A 393 -18.56 16.33 14.86
C GLY A 393 -17.78 15.83 13.65
N ALA A 394 -17.20 14.64 13.69
CA ALA A 394 -16.60 14.00 12.51
C ALA A 394 -17.69 13.82 11.42
N PRO A 395 -17.40 14.16 10.15
CA PRO A 395 -18.38 14.10 9.07
C PRO A 395 -18.80 12.67 8.72
N TYR A 396 -18.01 11.67 9.14
CA TYR A 396 -18.28 10.26 8.92
C TYR A 396 -18.20 9.49 10.23
N SER A 397 -19.14 8.58 10.42
CA SER A 397 -19.13 7.61 11.53
C SER A 397 -18.17 6.43 11.29
N GLU A 398 -17.57 6.36 10.12
CA GLU A 398 -16.71 5.28 9.66
C GLU A 398 -15.25 5.71 9.81
N THR A 399 -14.42 4.88 10.42
CA THR A 399 -13.01 5.19 10.71
C THR A 399 -12.04 4.09 10.27
N ALA A 400 -12.54 2.91 9.97
CA ALA A 400 -11.77 1.71 9.70
C ALA A 400 -11.27 1.65 8.23
N TYR A 401 -10.39 2.56 7.84
CA TYR A 401 -9.88 2.64 6.45
C TYR A 401 -8.66 1.76 6.17
N ALA A 402 -7.95 1.31 7.22
CA ALA A 402 -6.74 0.53 7.03
C ALA A 402 -7.04 -0.83 6.39
N HIS A 403 -6.17 -1.23 5.45
CA HIS A 403 -6.27 -2.57 4.86
C HIS A 403 -5.88 -3.65 5.87
N PRO A 404 -6.53 -4.81 5.86
CA PRO A 404 -6.08 -5.97 6.59
C PRO A 404 -4.66 -6.37 6.16
N VAL A 405 -3.84 -6.79 7.12
CA VAL A 405 -2.49 -7.29 6.86
C VAL A 405 -2.39 -8.72 7.37
N ILE A 406 -1.91 -9.62 6.52
CA ILE A 406 -1.78 -11.05 6.80
C ILE A 406 -0.31 -11.42 6.72
N SER A 407 0.26 -11.81 7.86
CA SER A 407 1.67 -12.19 7.93
C SER A 407 1.93 -13.19 9.06
N ASN A 408 2.62 -14.29 8.73
CA ASN A 408 3.01 -15.36 9.66
C ASN A 408 1.81 -16.02 10.39
N GLY A 409 0.67 -16.13 9.72
CA GLY A 409 -0.58 -16.69 10.26
C GLY A 409 -1.25 -15.76 11.27
N VAL A 410 -0.94 -14.47 11.23
CA VAL A 410 -1.55 -13.42 12.05
C VAL A 410 -2.25 -12.41 11.15
N LEU A 411 -3.47 -12.08 11.51
CA LEU A 411 -4.24 -10.98 10.94
C LEU A 411 -4.05 -9.74 11.80
N TYR A 412 -3.49 -8.68 11.21
CA TYR A 412 -3.39 -7.38 11.86
C TYR A 412 -4.46 -6.45 11.31
N ILE A 413 -5.21 -5.84 12.21
CA ILE A 413 -6.25 -4.85 11.91
C ILE A 413 -5.92 -3.57 12.66
N ARG A 414 -6.00 -2.45 11.97
CA ARG A 414 -5.86 -1.12 12.57
C ARG A 414 -7.11 -0.29 12.36
N ASP A 415 -7.54 0.39 13.39
CA ASP A 415 -8.48 1.50 13.30
C ASP A 415 -7.97 2.67 14.14
N SER A 416 -7.66 3.79 13.47
CA SER A 416 -7.13 5.01 14.10
C SER A 416 -5.93 4.72 15.02
N GLY A 417 -6.09 4.88 16.34
CA GLY A 417 -5.08 4.67 17.37
C GLY A 417 -5.06 3.25 17.94
N THR A 418 -5.86 2.33 17.44
CA THR A 418 -5.93 0.95 17.94
C THR A 418 -5.43 -0.06 16.91
N LEU A 419 -4.66 -1.04 17.37
CA LEU A 419 -4.13 -2.13 16.56
C LEU A 419 -4.39 -3.45 17.24
N TRP A 420 -4.98 -4.41 16.52
CA TRP A 420 -5.24 -5.77 16.97
C TRP A 420 -4.42 -6.77 16.16
N ALA A 421 -4.03 -7.86 16.82
CA ALA A 421 -3.41 -9.02 16.19
C ALA A 421 -4.21 -10.28 16.54
N TYR A 422 -4.63 -11.03 15.53
CA TYR A 422 -5.43 -12.24 15.68
C TYR A 422 -4.70 -13.45 15.12
N ASP A 423 -4.72 -14.58 15.84
CA ASP A 423 -4.24 -15.87 15.33
C ASP A 423 -5.26 -16.43 14.33
N ILE A 424 -4.83 -16.57 13.08
CA ILE A 424 -5.66 -17.10 11.99
C ILE A 424 -5.14 -18.42 11.44
N LYS A 425 -4.19 -19.08 12.12
CA LYS A 425 -3.72 -20.41 11.72
C LYS A 425 -4.83 -21.43 11.92
N ALA A 426 -5.04 -22.29 10.93
CA ALA A 426 -5.84 -23.48 11.13
C ALA A 426 -5.17 -24.35 12.22
N GLY A 427 -5.96 -24.85 13.16
CA GLY A 427 -5.44 -25.76 14.21
C GLY A 427 -4.70 -26.94 13.59
N ARG A 428 -3.60 -27.34 14.24
CA ARG A 428 -2.91 -28.60 13.93
C ARG A 428 -3.71 -29.78 14.44
#